data_dc662bc79da45e92478c4008f884fa52
#
_entry.id   dc662bc79da45e92478c4008f884fa52
#
_cell.length_a   1.000
_cell.length_b   1.000
_cell.length_c   1.000
_cell.angle_alpha   90.00
_cell.angle_beta   90.00
_cell.angle_gamma   90.00
#
_symmetry.space_group_name_H-M   'P 1'
#
loop_
_entity.id
_entity.type
_entity.pdbx_description
1 polymer ?
#
loop_
_entity_poly.entity_id
_entity_poly.type
_entity_poly.pdbx_seq_one_letter_code
_entity_poly.pdbx_strand_id
1 'polypeptide(L)'
;FRKYPDLVIENCGSGGQRMDYGMLKLLSLQSTSDQTDYIYNSYIAFNVASAVAPEQAGMWVYPYEDNREHVIYNMVNGLLLRPYMSGMVWDMGEESLELMREGISLYKEIRKDVKKGVPVFPLGFTDTRAEVLSYGIKTGEKTYLAVFTPKTDRAEIPLAQAGIAGNKVKVLYPSNESCIYGVTDGKLQVTMPQTA
;
A
#
# COMPACT_ATOMS: atom_id res chain seq x y z
N PHE A 1 10.56 6.96 -26.90
CA PHE A 1 9.10 7.14 -26.99
C PHE A 1 8.64 7.81 -28.30
N ARG A 2 9.37 8.78 -28.91
CA ARG A 2 8.94 9.40 -30.18
C ARG A 2 8.74 8.37 -31.29
N LYS A 3 9.61 7.34 -31.36
CA LYS A 3 9.54 6.28 -32.36
C LYS A 3 8.57 5.17 -31.98
N TYR A 4 8.38 4.93 -30.67
CA TYR A 4 7.53 3.86 -30.14
C TYR A 4 6.67 4.44 -28.98
N PRO A 5 5.58 5.14 -29.31
CA PRO A 5 4.79 5.86 -28.29
C PRO A 5 4.07 4.94 -27.29
N ASP A 6 3.76 3.72 -27.71
CA ASP A 6 3.06 2.74 -26.88
C ASP A 6 4.00 1.84 -26.06
N LEU A 7 5.32 2.09 -26.14
CA LEU A 7 6.30 1.29 -25.43
C LEU A 7 6.23 1.58 -23.94
N VAL A 8 6.01 0.53 -23.14
CA VAL A 8 6.08 0.57 -21.68
C VAL A 8 7.45 0.09 -21.24
N ILE A 9 8.16 0.92 -20.49
CA ILE A 9 9.48 0.59 -19.94
C ILE A 9 9.41 0.69 -18.43
N GLU A 10 9.85 -0.38 -17.77
CA GLU A 10 10.10 -0.39 -16.34
C GLU A 10 11.55 -0.01 -16.06
N ASN A 11 11.73 0.90 -15.11
CA ASN A 11 13.04 1.18 -14.54
C ASN A 11 13.28 0.26 -13.36
N CYS A 12 14.35 -0.51 -13.45
CA CYS A 12 14.82 -1.37 -12.37
C CYS A 12 16.34 -1.28 -12.29
N GLY A 13 16.85 -1.01 -11.13
CA GLY A 13 18.30 -0.98 -10.87
C GLY A 13 18.56 -1.50 -9.49
N SER A 14 18.52 -2.85 -9.29
CA SER A 14 18.57 -3.49 -7.99
C SER A 14 17.56 -2.83 -7.02
N GLY A 15 16.28 -2.93 -7.35
CA GLY A 15 15.21 -2.22 -6.66
C GLY A 15 15.22 -0.73 -7.00
N GLY A 16 15.17 0.13 -6.01
CA GLY A 16 15.01 1.57 -6.18
C GLY A 16 16.26 2.41 -6.45
N GLN A 17 17.42 1.82 -6.76
CA GLN A 17 18.70 2.56 -6.85
C GLN A 17 18.75 3.65 -7.93
N ARG A 18 17.92 3.57 -8.96
CA ARG A 18 17.81 4.55 -10.03
C ARG A 18 16.49 5.30 -10.02
N MET A 19 15.91 5.47 -8.86
CA MET A 19 14.64 6.17 -8.67
C MET A 19 14.88 7.68 -8.56
N ASP A 20 15.24 8.31 -9.66
CA ASP A 20 15.43 9.75 -9.78
C ASP A 20 14.43 10.37 -10.76
N TYR A 21 14.18 11.67 -10.63
CA TYR A 21 13.20 12.36 -11.48
C TYR A 21 13.59 12.41 -12.96
N GLY A 22 14.89 12.29 -13.29
CA GLY A 22 15.35 12.18 -14.66
C GLY A 22 14.84 10.91 -15.33
N MET A 23 14.84 9.80 -14.61
CA MET A 23 14.30 8.52 -15.07
C MET A 23 12.77 8.47 -14.96
N LEU A 24 12.20 8.89 -13.82
CA LEU A 24 10.76 8.84 -13.58
C LEU A 24 9.93 9.58 -14.63
N LYS A 25 10.41 10.72 -15.16
CA LYS A 25 9.71 11.47 -16.22
C LYS A 25 9.67 10.76 -17.57
N LEU A 26 10.57 9.80 -17.79
CA LEU A 26 10.70 9.09 -19.06
C LEU A 26 10.07 7.72 -19.06
N LEU A 27 10.02 7.06 -17.91
CA LEU A 27 9.68 5.65 -17.81
C LEU A 27 8.28 5.46 -17.24
N SER A 28 7.60 4.41 -17.69
CA SER A 28 6.20 4.15 -17.33
C SER A 28 6.05 3.56 -15.93
N LEU A 29 7.04 2.78 -15.53
CA LEU A 29 7.02 1.98 -14.30
C LEU A 29 8.37 2.11 -13.59
N GLN A 30 8.34 2.06 -12.27
CA GLN A 30 9.51 2.09 -11.40
C GLN A 30 9.45 0.93 -10.42
N SER A 31 10.38 -0.01 -10.49
CA SER A 31 10.61 -0.97 -9.42
C SER A 31 11.13 -0.24 -8.18
N THR A 32 10.51 -0.47 -7.03
CA THR A 32 10.77 0.34 -5.83
C THR A 32 11.76 -0.29 -4.87
N SER A 33 11.82 -1.63 -4.79
CA SER A 33 12.73 -2.35 -3.90
C SER A 33 12.74 -3.83 -4.22
N ASP A 34 13.86 -4.51 -3.90
CA ASP A 34 13.98 -5.97 -3.88
C ASP A 34 13.74 -6.55 -2.47
N GLN A 35 13.19 -5.75 -1.55
CA GLN A 35 12.89 -6.20 -0.17
C GLN A 35 11.81 -7.27 -0.18
N THR A 36 12.08 -8.39 0.49
CA THR A 36 11.16 -9.52 0.63
C THR A 36 10.50 -9.60 2.00
N ASP A 37 11.10 -8.99 3.04
CA ASP A 37 10.45 -8.86 4.34
C ASP A 37 9.28 -7.91 4.25
N TYR A 38 8.08 -8.42 4.51
CA TYR A 38 6.83 -7.69 4.34
C TYR A 38 6.67 -6.51 5.30
N ILE A 39 7.27 -6.58 6.49
CA ILE A 39 7.27 -5.49 7.47
C ILE A 39 8.16 -4.36 6.99
N TYR A 40 9.41 -4.66 6.60
CA TYR A 40 10.30 -3.63 6.02
C TYR A 40 9.73 -3.07 4.71
N ASN A 41 9.04 -3.89 3.94
CA ASN A 41 8.41 -3.45 2.71
C ASN A 41 7.29 -2.42 2.95
N SER A 42 6.62 -2.43 4.10
CA SER A 42 5.63 -1.40 4.45
C SER A 42 6.25 -0.01 4.64
N TYR A 43 7.46 0.08 5.19
CA TYR A 43 8.18 1.35 5.27
C TYR A 43 8.58 1.87 3.89
N ILE A 44 8.92 0.96 2.97
CA ILE A 44 9.22 1.32 1.59
C ILE A 44 7.96 1.79 0.87
N ALA A 45 6.86 1.05 0.96
CA ALA A 45 5.57 1.43 0.38
C ALA A 45 5.11 2.81 0.85
N PHE A 46 5.21 3.05 2.17
CA PHE A 46 4.90 4.33 2.78
C PHE A 46 5.76 5.46 2.20
N ASN A 47 7.08 5.28 2.17
CA ASN A 47 8.00 6.35 1.77
C ASN A 47 8.01 6.59 0.26
N VAL A 48 7.89 5.55 -0.57
CA VAL A 48 7.93 5.70 -2.03
C VAL A 48 6.77 6.52 -2.56
N ALA A 49 5.60 6.46 -1.93
CA ALA A 49 4.44 7.26 -2.30
C ALA A 49 4.67 8.78 -2.18
N SER A 50 5.73 9.21 -1.48
CA SER A 50 6.13 10.62 -1.40
C SER A 50 6.94 11.12 -2.60
N ALA A 51 7.56 10.22 -3.36
CA ALA A 51 8.54 10.55 -4.40
C ALA A 51 8.13 10.06 -5.79
N VAL A 52 7.35 8.99 -5.86
CA VAL A 52 6.93 8.34 -7.11
C VAL A 52 5.42 8.36 -7.19
N ALA A 53 4.89 8.66 -8.36
CA ALA A 53 3.45 8.57 -8.58
C ALA A 53 2.96 7.15 -8.26
N PRO A 54 1.88 6.99 -7.46
CA PRO A 54 1.43 5.68 -6.99
C PRO A 54 1.22 4.66 -8.09
N GLU A 55 0.65 5.06 -9.21
CA GLU A 55 0.45 4.17 -10.36
C GLU A 55 1.74 3.79 -11.09
N GLN A 56 2.84 4.52 -10.86
CA GLN A 56 4.16 4.24 -11.42
C GLN A 56 5.01 3.38 -10.50
N ALA A 57 4.75 3.44 -9.19
CA ALA A 57 5.52 2.76 -8.16
C ALA A 57 5.20 1.25 -8.12
N GLY A 58 6.02 0.45 -8.78
CA GLY A 58 5.93 -1.02 -8.77
C GLY A 58 6.34 -1.58 -7.42
N MET A 59 5.38 -2.09 -6.67
CA MET A 59 5.59 -2.68 -5.35
C MET A 59 5.47 -4.19 -5.44
N TRP A 60 6.56 -4.89 -5.15
CA TRP A 60 6.58 -6.33 -5.10
C TRP A 60 5.79 -6.85 -3.91
N VAL A 61 4.83 -7.71 -4.17
CA VAL A 61 3.99 -8.40 -3.19
C VAL A 61 4.46 -9.84 -3.12
N TYR A 62 5.09 -10.23 -2.01
CA TYR A 62 5.76 -11.51 -1.85
C TYR A 62 5.07 -12.42 -0.79
N PRO A 63 3.94 -13.05 -1.07
CA PRO A 63 3.39 -14.05 -0.16
C PRO A 63 4.23 -15.34 -0.24
N TYR A 64 5.15 -15.54 0.71
CA TYR A 64 5.98 -16.72 0.81
C TYR A 64 5.43 -17.78 1.76
N GLU A 65 4.64 -17.36 2.72
CA GLU A 65 4.11 -18.21 3.77
C GLU A 65 2.60 -18.32 3.63
N ASP A 66 2.08 -19.54 3.75
CA ASP A 66 0.65 -19.80 3.83
C ASP A 66 0.12 -19.42 5.21
N ASN A 67 0.17 -18.14 5.48
CA ASN A 67 -0.25 -17.50 6.72
C ASN A 67 -1.12 -16.29 6.40
N ARG A 68 -2.30 -16.24 6.99
CA ARG A 68 -3.31 -15.21 6.76
C ARG A 68 -2.75 -13.78 6.90
N GLU A 69 -2.10 -13.47 8.01
CA GLU A 69 -1.57 -12.14 8.30
C GLU A 69 -0.43 -11.76 7.35
N HIS A 70 0.45 -12.71 7.06
CA HIS A 70 1.52 -12.52 6.09
C HIS A 70 0.97 -12.13 4.71
N VAL A 71 -0.07 -12.83 4.24
CA VAL A 71 -0.71 -12.54 2.95
C VAL A 71 -1.39 -11.17 2.97
N ILE A 72 -2.20 -10.88 4.01
CA ILE A 72 -2.89 -9.59 4.16
C ILE A 72 -1.88 -8.44 4.13
N TYR A 73 -0.85 -8.53 4.95
CA TYR A 73 0.16 -7.47 5.08
C TYR A 73 0.88 -7.22 3.74
N ASN A 74 1.29 -8.29 3.06
CA ASN A 74 1.88 -8.19 1.72
C ASN A 74 0.95 -7.53 0.71
N MET A 75 -0.32 -7.91 0.69
CA MET A 75 -1.30 -7.31 -0.21
C MET A 75 -1.46 -5.81 0.06
N VAL A 76 -1.60 -5.40 1.33
CA VAL A 76 -1.76 -3.99 1.70
C VAL A 76 -0.56 -3.15 1.28
N ASN A 77 0.66 -3.70 1.29
CA ASN A 77 1.85 -3.01 0.77
C ASN A 77 1.67 -2.53 -0.69
N GLY A 78 0.94 -3.29 -1.50
CA GLY A 78 0.76 -2.98 -2.92
C GLY A 78 -0.52 -2.23 -3.29
N LEU A 79 -1.59 -2.33 -2.48
CA LEU A 79 -2.95 -1.92 -2.88
C LEU A 79 -3.09 -0.45 -3.30
N LEU A 80 -2.35 0.46 -2.67
CA LEU A 80 -2.37 1.89 -3.01
C LEU A 80 -1.22 2.33 -3.92
N LEU A 81 -0.48 1.36 -4.47
CA LEU A 81 0.60 1.53 -5.44
C LEU A 81 0.29 0.68 -6.69
N ARG A 82 1.30 0.21 -7.39
CA ARG A 82 1.15 -0.79 -8.46
C ARG A 82 1.64 -2.15 -7.97
N PRO A 83 0.76 -3.07 -7.56
CA PRO A 83 1.19 -4.36 -7.03
C PRO A 83 1.77 -5.25 -8.15
N TYR A 84 2.95 -5.78 -7.90
CA TYR A 84 3.60 -6.81 -8.67
C TYR A 84 3.51 -8.12 -7.88
N MET A 85 2.59 -9.00 -8.30
CA MET A 85 2.41 -10.29 -7.63
C MET A 85 3.59 -11.20 -7.90
N SER A 86 4.23 -11.64 -6.85
CA SER A 86 5.38 -12.54 -6.86
C SER A 86 5.30 -13.50 -5.67
N GLY A 87 6.34 -14.30 -5.43
CA GLY A 87 6.39 -15.23 -4.31
C GLY A 87 5.90 -16.63 -4.66
N MET A 88 5.57 -17.42 -3.66
CA MET A 88 5.27 -18.86 -3.78
C MET A 88 3.75 -19.11 -3.90
N VAL A 89 3.10 -18.43 -4.83
CA VAL A 89 1.63 -18.47 -4.98
C VAL A 89 1.09 -19.89 -5.19
N TRP A 90 1.89 -20.76 -5.82
CA TRP A 90 1.52 -22.15 -6.08
C TRP A 90 1.55 -23.06 -4.85
N ASP A 91 2.18 -22.63 -3.76
CA ASP A 91 2.27 -23.35 -2.49
C ASP A 91 1.24 -22.86 -1.47
N MET A 92 0.40 -21.89 -1.85
CA MET A 92 -0.61 -21.30 -0.96
C MET A 92 -1.87 -22.14 -0.86
N GLY A 93 -2.42 -22.24 0.35
CA GLY A 93 -3.74 -22.83 0.60
C GLY A 93 -4.90 -21.97 0.08
N GLU A 94 -6.09 -22.53 0.04
CA GLU A 94 -7.26 -21.85 -0.56
C GLU A 94 -7.61 -20.53 0.15
N GLU A 95 -7.49 -20.46 1.48
CA GLU A 95 -7.75 -19.23 2.24
C GLU A 95 -6.81 -18.09 1.80
N SER A 96 -5.50 -18.37 1.70
CA SER A 96 -4.52 -17.42 1.22
C SER A 96 -4.77 -16.98 -0.22
N LEU A 97 -5.14 -17.92 -1.08
CA LEU A 97 -5.50 -17.63 -2.47
C LEU A 97 -6.78 -16.77 -2.56
N GLU A 98 -7.77 -16.98 -1.71
CA GLU A 98 -8.97 -16.13 -1.64
C GLU A 98 -8.64 -14.71 -1.21
N LEU A 99 -7.81 -14.52 -0.20
CA LEU A 99 -7.32 -13.20 0.22
C LEU A 99 -6.59 -12.48 -0.92
N MET A 100 -5.75 -13.18 -1.65
CA MET A 100 -5.05 -12.61 -2.81
C MET A 100 -6.01 -12.23 -3.94
N ARG A 101 -7.01 -13.08 -4.25
CA ARG A 101 -8.06 -12.77 -5.23
C ARG A 101 -8.88 -11.55 -4.83
N GLU A 102 -9.24 -11.45 -3.55
CA GLU A 102 -9.95 -10.30 -2.99
C GLU A 102 -9.12 -9.01 -3.16
N GLY A 103 -7.86 -9.03 -2.73
CA GLY A 103 -6.97 -7.87 -2.87
C GLY A 103 -6.75 -7.43 -4.32
N ILE A 104 -6.56 -8.39 -5.24
CA ILE A 104 -6.45 -8.11 -6.68
C ILE A 104 -7.74 -7.52 -7.22
N SER A 105 -8.89 -8.02 -6.79
CA SER A 105 -10.20 -7.52 -7.21
C SER A 105 -10.42 -6.08 -6.73
N LEU A 106 -10.12 -5.81 -5.46
CA LEU A 106 -10.14 -4.46 -4.91
C LEU A 106 -9.20 -3.53 -5.68
N TYR A 107 -7.96 -3.95 -5.94
CA TYR A 107 -7.02 -3.13 -6.72
C TYR A 107 -7.57 -2.77 -8.11
N LYS A 108 -8.17 -3.73 -8.82
CA LYS A 108 -8.79 -3.48 -10.13
C LYS A 108 -9.93 -2.46 -10.05
N GLU A 109 -10.65 -2.44 -8.94
CA GLU A 109 -11.74 -1.49 -8.66
C GLU A 109 -11.19 -0.08 -8.41
N ILE A 110 -10.18 0.05 -7.52
CA ILE A 110 -9.68 1.34 -7.05
C ILE A 110 -8.55 1.94 -7.90
N ARG A 111 -7.88 1.19 -8.76
CA ARG A 111 -6.67 1.64 -9.50
C ARG A 111 -6.84 2.93 -10.31
N LYS A 112 -8.07 3.24 -10.74
CA LYS A 112 -8.36 4.51 -11.44
C LYS A 112 -8.32 5.70 -10.49
N ASP A 113 -8.72 5.49 -9.25
CA ASP A 113 -8.65 6.48 -8.18
C ASP A 113 -7.20 6.64 -7.70
N VAL A 114 -6.46 5.54 -7.57
CA VAL A 114 -5.01 5.56 -7.26
C VAL A 114 -4.26 6.43 -8.27
N LYS A 115 -4.55 6.28 -9.56
CA LYS A 115 -3.93 7.09 -10.63
C LYS A 115 -4.26 8.57 -10.56
N LYS A 116 -5.44 8.94 -10.10
CA LYS A 116 -5.95 10.33 -10.14
C LYS A 116 -5.81 11.05 -8.80
N GLY A 117 -5.67 10.30 -7.74
CA GLY A 117 -5.64 10.85 -6.39
C GLY A 117 -4.27 11.41 -6.02
N VAL A 118 -4.24 12.08 -4.89
CA VAL A 118 -3.02 12.70 -4.33
C VAL A 118 -2.61 11.93 -3.09
N PRO A 119 -1.34 11.53 -2.96
CA PRO A 119 -0.84 10.91 -1.75
C PRO A 119 -1.00 11.82 -0.53
N VAL A 120 -1.41 11.24 0.59
CA VAL A 120 -1.57 11.93 1.89
C VAL A 120 -0.90 11.12 2.99
N PHE A 121 -0.33 11.82 3.96
CA PHE A 121 0.46 11.24 5.05
C PHE A 121 -0.04 11.78 6.40
N PRO A 122 -1.09 11.19 6.97
CA PRO A 122 -1.73 11.74 8.17
C PRO A 122 -0.84 11.74 9.42
N LEU A 123 0.17 10.88 9.47
CA LEU A 123 1.17 10.83 10.55
C LEU A 123 2.48 11.57 10.21
N GLY A 124 2.54 12.24 9.04
CA GLY A 124 3.79 12.80 8.52
C GLY A 124 4.75 11.72 8.02
N PHE A 125 5.98 12.09 7.72
CA PHE A 125 7.03 11.16 7.28
C PHE A 125 7.76 10.54 8.47
N THR A 126 8.22 9.32 8.29
CA THR A 126 8.88 8.54 9.34
C THR A 126 9.92 7.57 8.78
N ASP A 127 10.60 6.88 9.67
CA ASP A 127 11.59 5.85 9.37
C ASP A 127 11.21 4.49 9.98
N THR A 128 12.10 3.51 9.87
CA THR A 128 11.89 2.14 10.37
C THR A 128 11.73 2.00 11.89
N ARG A 129 11.77 3.09 12.64
CA ARG A 129 11.50 3.11 14.08
C ARG A 129 10.04 3.29 14.42
N ALA A 130 9.23 3.78 13.49
CA ALA A 130 7.81 4.01 13.72
C ALA A 130 7.07 2.72 14.09
N GLU A 131 6.16 2.85 15.04
CA GLU A 131 5.28 1.75 15.48
C GLU A 131 4.02 1.68 14.62
N VAL A 132 3.62 2.82 14.04
CA VAL A 132 2.45 2.94 13.16
C VAL A 132 2.86 3.69 11.89
N LEU A 133 2.41 3.19 10.76
CA LEU A 133 2.52 3.86 9.47
C LEU A 133 1.12 4.04 8.87
N SER A 134 0.88 5.19 8.27
CA SER A 134 -0.31 5.38 7.45
C SER A 134 -0.04 6.35 6.32
N TYR A 135 -0.35 5.92 5.13
CA TYR A 135 -0.43 6.78 3.96
C TYR A 135 -1.72 6.49 3.20
N GLY A 136 -2.11 7.39 2.36
CA GLY A 136 -3.33 7.19 1.59
C GLY A 136 -3.32 7.90 0.26
N ILE A 137 -4.40 7.68 -0.47
CA ILE A 137 -4.70 8.34 -1.73
C ILE A 137 -6.01 9.10 -1.58
N LYS A 138 -5.94 10.42 -1.64
CA LYS A 138 -7.10 11.31 -1.56
C LYS A 138 -7.61 11.63 -2.96
N THR A 139 -8.88 11.36 -3.18
CA THR A 139 -9.64 11.82 -4.36
C THR A 139 -10.57 12.98 -3.97
N GLY A 140 -11.38 13.48 -4.88
CA GLY A 140 -12.31 14.57 -4.55
C GLY A 140 -13.35 14.22 -3.48
N GLU A 141 -13.80 12.97 -3.42
CA GLU A 141 -14.91 12.54 -2.56
C GLU A 141 -14.52 11.59 -1.43
N LYS A 142 -13.43 10.86 -1.59
CA LYS A 142 -13.00 9.82 -0.66
C LYS A 142 -11.49 9.76 -0.52
N THR A 143 -11.05 9.18 0.59
CA THR A 143 -9.64 8.90 0.84
C THR A 143 -9.49 7.43 1.18
N TYR A 144 -8.59 6.75 0.47
CA TYR A 144 -8.14 5.40 0.80
C TYR A 144 -6.95 5.53 1.74
N LEU A 145 -6.96 4.79 2.84
CA LEU A 145 -5.84 4.75 3.79
C LEU A 145 -5.33 3.32 3.92
N ALA A 146 -4.03 3.15 3.78
CA ALA A 146 -3.32 1.98 4.26
C ALA A 146 -2.84 2.27 5.69
N VAL A 147 -3.07 1.34 6.59
CA VAL A 147 -2.68 1.42 8.00
C VAL A 147 -1.84 0.20 8.33
N PHE A 148 -0.64 0.42 8.83
CA PHE A 148 0.28 -0.63 9.23
C PHE A 148 0.66 -0.42 10.68
N THR A 149 0.72 -1.50 11.44
CA THR A 149 1.10 -1.51 12.85
C THR A 149 2.25 -2.50 13.08
N PRO A 150 3.45 -2.23 12.53
CA PRO A 150 4.57 -3.18 12.55
C PRO A 150 5.07 -3.53 13.96
N LYS A 151 4.73 -2.75 14.99
CA LYS A 151 5.24 -2.93 16.36
C LYS A 151 4.17 -2.78 17.44
N THR A 152 2.91 -2.64 17.07
CA THR A 152 1.78 -2.43 17.98
C THR A 152 0.51 -3.02 17.39
N ASP A 153 -0.52 -3.18 18.19
CA ASP A 153 -1.85 -3.60 17.74
C ASP A 153 -2.82 -2.43 17.57
N ARG A 154 -2.39 -1.20 17.88
CA ARG A 154 -3.24 -0.01 17.88
C ARG A 154 -2.68 1.12 17.06
N ALA A 155 -3.56 1.85 16.40
CA ALA A 155 -3.23 3.06 15.66
C ALA A 155 -4.24 4.17 15.95
N GLU A 156 -3.72 5.40 16.15
CA GLU A 156 -4.51 6.62 16.14
C GLU A 156 -4.01 7.53 15.01
N ILE A 157 -4.88 7.84 14.06
CA ILE A 157 -4.53 8.55 12.84
C ILE A 157 -5.31 9.85 12.77
N PRO A 158 -4.65 11.02 12.90
CA PRO A 158 -5.29 12.33 12.84
C PRO A 158 -5.73 12.65 11.40
N LEU A 159 -7.03 12.67 11.15
CA LEU A 159 -7.58 12.82 9.81
C LEU A 159 -7.41 14.23 9.25
N ALA A 160 -7.49 15.24 10.10
CA ALA A 160 -7.37 16.65 9.70
C ALA A 160 -6.02 16.99 9.07
N GLN A 161 -4.92 16.37 9.52
CA GLN A 161 -3.57 16.60 8.98
C GLN A 161 -3.44 16.17 7.52
N ALA A 162 -4.21 15.18 7.10
CA ALA A 162 -4.30 14.75 5.70
C ALA A 162 -5.42 15.48 4.92
N GLY A 163 -6.05 16.48 5.53
CA GLY A 163 -7.19 17.19 4.95
C GLY A 163 -8.39 16.27 4.71
N ILE A 164 -8.56 15.23 5.54
CA ILE A 164 -9.69 14.30 5.48
C ILE A 164 -10.79 14.86 6.37
N ALA A 165 -11.91 15.23 5.75
CA ALA A 165 -13.12 15.63 6.43
C ALA A 165 -14.13 14.48 6.40
N GLY A 166 -14.76 14.20 7.54
CA GLY A 166 -15.79 13.17 7.62
C GLY A 166 -15.46 12.09 8.64
N ASN A 167 -16.48 11.29 8.96
CA ASN A 167 -16.43 10.26 9.99
C ASN A 167 -16.94 8.89 9.50
N LYS A 168 -17.25 8.76 8.22
CA LYS A 168 -17.68 7.48 7.65
C LYS A 168 -16.45 6.70 7.21
N VAL A 169 -16.22 5.58 7.84
CA VAL A 169 -15.10 4.67 7.57
C VAL A 169 -15.65 3.31 7.20
N LYS A 170 -14.98 2.66 6.27
CA LYS A 170 -15.24 1.28 5.88
C LYS A 170 -13.90 0.58 5.65
N VAL A 171 -13.74 -0.61 6.23
CA VAL A 171 -12.65 -1.51 5.86
C VAL A 171 -12.93 -2.06 4.45
N LEU A 172 -11.95 -1.97 3.57
CA LEU A 172 -12.04 -2.46 2.21
C LEU A 172 -11.30 -3.78 2.02
N TYR A 173 -10.24 -4.01 2.79
CA TYR A 173 -9.45 -5.21 2.71
C TYR A 173 -8.76 -5.53 4.05
N PRO A 174 -8.79 -6.78 4.47
CA PRO A 174 -9.70 -7.80 3.96
C PRO A 174 -11.14 -7.53 4.43
N SER A 175 -12.14 -7.99 3.68
CA SER A 175 -13.56 -7.71 3.95
C SER A 175 -14.10 -8.40 5.20
N ASN A 176 -13.49 -9.52 5.59
CA ASN A 176 -13.88 -10.36 6.75
C ASN A 176 -12.97 -10.15 7.95
N GLU A 177 -12.40 -8.95 8.12
CA GLU A 177 -11.51 -8.70 9.23
C GLU A 177 -12.25 -8.29 10.51
N SER A 178 -11.73 -8.76 11.64
CA SER A 178 -12.26 -8.47 12.97
C SER A 178 -11.62 -7.23 13.62
N CYS A 179 -10.96 -6.36 12.86
CA CYS A 179 -10.41 -5.15 13.42
C CYS A 179 -11.51 -4.23 13.96
N ILE A 180 -11.25 -3.63 15.12
CA ILE A 180 -12.14 -2.62 15.69
C ILE A 180 -11.69 -1.26 15.18
N TYR A 181 -12.59 -0.49 14.60
CA TYR A 181 -12.27 0.83 14.06
C TYR A 181 -13.40 1.83 14.27
N GLY A 182 -13.04 3.09 14.35
CA GLY A 182 -14.00 4.18 14.49
C GLY A 182 -13.33 5.55 14.38
N VAL A 183 -14.13 6.60 14.25
CA VAL A 183 -13.63 7.98 14.27
C VAL A 183 -14.13 8.67 15.53
N THR A 184 -13.19 9.12 16.35
CA THR A 184 -13.45 9.87 17.57
C THR A 184 -12.52 11.07 17.61
N ASP A 185 -13.05 12.25 17.91
CA ASP A 185 -12.29 13.50 18.04
C ASP A 185 -11.40 13.83 16.82
N GLY A 186 -11.90 13.51 15.61
CA GLY A 186 -11.18 13.75 14.36
C GLY A 186 -10.00 12.80 14.11
N LYS A 187 -9.89 11.71 14.86
CA LYS A 187 -8.90 10.67 14.70
C LYS A 187 -9.58 9.36 14.28
N LEU A 188 -9.00 8.66 13.33
CA LEU A 188 -9.29 7.27 13.07
C LEU A 188 -8.56 6.41 14.11
N GLN A 189 -9.31 5.69 14.91
CA GLN A 189 -8.79 4.71 15.85
C GLN A 189 -8.96 3.32 15.25
N VAL A 190 -7.90 2.53 15.29
CA VAL A 190 -7.90 1.16 14.79
C VAL A 190 -7.24 0.25 15.82
N THR A 191 -7.87 -0.87 16.11
CA THR A 191 -7.23 -1.97 16.86
C THR A 191 -7.20 -3.18 15.93
N MET A 192 -6.00 -3.64 15.61
CA MET A 192 -5.78 -4.83 14.78
C MET A 192 -6.04 -6.09 15.60
N PRO A 193 -6.48 -7.20 14.98
CA PRO A 193 -6.54 -8.47 15.65
C PRO A 193 -5.14 -8.86 16.14
N GLN A 194 -5.07 -9.44 17.33
CA GLN A 194 -3.81 -10.02 17.78
C GLN A 194 -3.54 -11.28 16.95
N THR A 195 -2.40 -11.31 16.31
CA THR A 195 -1.89 -12.53 15.68
C THR A 195 -1.52 -13.50 16.82
N ALA A 196 -2.13 -14.67 16.82
CA ALA A 196 -1.83 -15.74 17.76
C ALA A 196 -0.47 -16.37 17.45
#